data_d51e93f82aa841b3126482ddf2d1b3c7
#
_entry.id   d51e93f82aa841b3126482ddf2d1b3c7
#
_cell.length_a   1.000
_cell.length_b   1.000
_cell.length_c   1.000
_cell.angle_alpha   90.00
_cell.angle_beta   90.00
_cell.angle_gamma   90.00
#
_symmetry.space_group_name_H-M   'P 1'
#
loop_
_entity.id
_entity.type
_entity.pdbx_description
1 polymer ?
#
loop_
_entity_poly.entity_id
_entity_poly.type
_entity_poly.pdbx_seq_one_letter_code
_entity_poly.pdbx_strand_id
1 'polypeptide(L)'
;GESIGGGKMKIVRIDGIDVEFTGEYSTLIVKQLDKPGVVAHITQALSEQNVNIAFMRLFREDKGATAYTVVESDEAIPSQVLDRIRTNENVSDLMLIQI
;
A
#
# COMPACT_ATOMS: atom_id res chain seq x y z
N GLY A 1 13.26 -8.99 -11.07
CA GLY A 1 13.60 -10.24 -10.81
C GLY A 1 12.81 -11.14 -11.63
N GLU A 2 13.22 -12.28 -11.82
CA GLU A 2 12.52 -13.11 -12.56
C GLU A 2 11.36 -13.60 -11.86
N SER A 3 10.34 -13.71 -12.53
CA SER A 3 9.17 -14.13 -11.97
C SER A 3 9.22 -15.53 -11.68
N ILE A 4 8.92 -15.90 -10.54
CA ILE A 4 8.95 -17.22 -10.17
C ILE A 4 7.62 -17.68 -9.88
N GLY A 5 7.26 -18.80 -10.29
CA GLY A 5 5.99 -19.34 -9.94
C GLY A 5 4.92 -18.71 -10.67
N GLY A 6 4.82 -18.39 -11.64
CA GLY A 6 3.70 -18.08 -12.42
C GLY A 6 3.04 -16.77 -12.25
N GLY A 7 3.26 -16.13 -11.18
CA GLY A 7 2.64 -14.85 -10.98
C GLY A 7 3.36 -13.80 -11.77
N LYS A 8 2.64 -12.88 -12.34
CA LYS A 8 3.26 -11.78 -13.01
C LYS A 8 3.11 -10.57 -12.16
N MET A 9 4.22 -9.89 -11.91
CA MET A 9 4.18 -8.66 -11.16
C MET A 9 3.71 -7.54 -12.06
N LYS A 10 2.85 -6.70 -11.52
CA LYS A 10 2.43 -5.50 -12.20
C LYS A 10 3.20 -4.35 -11.64
N ILE A 11 3.50 -3.39 -12.48
CA ILE A 11 4.28 -2.25 -12.08
C ILE A 11 3.53 -0.97 -12.39
N VAL A 12 3.42 -0.11 -11.38
CA VAL A 12 2.83 1.19 -11.54
C VAL A 12 3.90 2.20 -11.20
N ARG A 13 4.13 3.16 -12.06
CA ARG A 13 5.12 4.19 -11.78
C ARG A 13 4.42 5.39 -11.17
N ILE A 14 4.84 5.76 -9.97
CA ILE A 14 4.27 6.87 -9.26
C ILE A 14 5.40 7.81 -8.90
N ASP A 15 5.35 9.04 -9.42
CA ASP A 15 6.38 10.05 -9.15
C ASP A 15 7.78 9.53 -9.41
N GLY A 16 7.94 8.73 -10.45
CA GLY A 16 9.26 8.21 -10.82
C GLY A 16 9.68 6.97 -10.09
N ILE A 17 8.84 6.45 -9.21
CA ILE A 17 9.16 5.24 -8.46
C ILE A 17 8.32 4.10 -9.01
N ASP A 18 8.96 2.99 -9.31
CA ASP A 18 8.24 1.80 -9.76
C ASP A 18 7.73 1.03 -8.56
N VAL A 19 6.44 0.89 -8.47
CA VAL A 19 5.78 0.19 -7.37
C VAL A 19 5.24 -1.12 -7.93
N GLU A 20 5.60 -2.23 -7.29
CA GLU A 20 5.25 -3.55 -7.79
C GLU A 20 4.20 -4.21 -6.94
N PHE A 21 3.28 -4.91 -7.56
CA PHE A 21 2.28 -5.68 -6.84
C PHE A 21 1.85 -6.86 -7.71
N THR A 22 1.23 -7.87 -7.11
CA THR A 22 0.96 -9.10 -7.85
C THR A 22 -0.22 -8.98 -8.80
N GLY A 23 -1.16 -8.12 -8.49
CA GLY A 23 -2.35 -7.99 -9.33
C GLY A 23 -3.40 -9.04 -9.06
N GLU A 24 -3.20 -9.87 -8.05
CA GLU A 24 -4.15 -10.92 -7.72
C GLU A 24 -4.99 -10.60 -6.50
N TYR A 25 -4.71 -9.50 -5.84
CA TYR A 25 -5.40 -9.11 -4.62
C TYR A 25 -5.85 -7.66 -4.74
N SER A 26 -6.77 -7.27 -3.88
CA SER A 26 -7.08 -5.85 -3.76
C SER A 26 -5.83 -5.14 -3.25
N THR A 27 -5.46 -4.07 -3.91
CA THR A 27 -4.19 -3.41 -3.64
C THR A 27 -4.42 -1.96 -3.25
N LEU A 28 -3.83 -1.57 -2.14
CA LEU A 28 -3.87 -0.19 -1.67
C LEU A 28 -2.46 0.38 -1.71
N ILE A 29 -2.30 1.51 -2.33
CA ILE A 29 -1.01 2.20 -2.39
C ILE A 29 -1.16 3.51 -1.65
N VAL A 30 -0.35 3.70 -0.61
CA VAL A 30 -0.41 4.89 0.23
C VAL A 30 0.85 5.71 0.01
N LYS A 31 0.67 6.95 -0.41
CA LYS A 31 1.79 7.87 -0.52
C LYS A 31 1.89 8.64 0.79
N GLN A 32 3.02 8.60 1.43
CA GLN A 32 3.16 9.10 2.78
C GLN A 32 4.54 9.69 3.01
N LEU A 33 4.67 10.48 4.07
CA LEU A 33 5.98 10.86 4.53
C LEU A 33 6.63 9.65 5.21
N ASP A 34 7.93 9.49 5.01
CA ASP A 34 8.64 8.34 5.55
C ASP A 34 8.96 8.60 7.02
N LYS A 35 7.97 8.41 7.87
CA LYS A 35 8.08 8.66 9.29
C LYS A 35 7.63 7.47 10.09
N PRO A 36 8.15 7.31 11.29
CA PRO A 36 7.71 6.21 12.14
C PRO A 36 6.23 6.32 12.45
N GLY A 37 5.60 5.20 12.55
CA GLY A 37 4.20 5.15 12.94
C GLY A 37 3.21 5.18 11.80
N VAL A 38 3.61 5.61 10.61
CA VAL A 38 2.66 5.66 9.50
C VAL A 38 2.25 4.26 9.08
N VAL A 39 3.20 3.36 8.95
CA VAL A 39 2.90 1.98 8.57
C VAL A 39 2.03 1.32 9.63
N ALA A 40 2.31 1.58 10.89
CA ALA A 40 1.49 1.02 11.98
C ALA A 40 0.06 1.55 11.90
N HIS A 41 -0.11 2.81 11.55
CA HIS A 41 -1.44 3.40 11.40
C HIS A 41 -2.21 2.71 10.26
N ILE A 42 -1.51 2.45 9.15
CA ILE A 42 -2.12 1.80 8.01
C ILE A 42 -2.56 0.38 8.38
N THR A 43 -1.67 -0.38 9.01
CA THR A 43 -2.01 -1.75 9.37
C THR A 43 -3.11 -1.80 10.41
N GLN A 44 -3.13 -0.83 11.32
CA GLN A 44 -4.20 -0.80 12.30
C GLN A 44 -5.54 -0.50 11.65
N ALA A 45 -5.58 0.40 10.70
CA ALA A 45 -6.81 0.71 9.98
C ALA A 45 -7.37 -0.52 9.30
N LEU A 46 -6.50 -1.33 8.69
CA LEU A 46 -6.93 -2.55 8.04
C LEU A 46 -7.42 -3.57 9.06
N SER A 47 -6.70 -3.70 10.14
CA SER A 47 -7.07 -4.66 11.18
C SER A 47 -8.42 -4.33 11.81
N GLU A 48 -8.71 -3.05 11.99
CA GLU A 48 -9.99 -2.66 12.59
C GLU A 48 -11.18 -3.09 11.75
N GLN A 49 -10.98 -3.26 10.45
CA GLN A 49 -12.04 -3.69 9.55
C GLN A 49 -11.92 -5.17 9.20
N ASN A 50 -11.08 -5.89 9.94
CA ASN A 50 -10.88 -7.32 9.73
C ASN A 50 -10.38 -7.66 8.33
N VAL A 51 -9.56 -6.77 7.76
CA VAL A 51 -8.97 -7.02 6.46
C VAL A 51 -7.65 -7.74 6.67
N ASN A 52 -7.52 -8.90 6.05
CA ASN A 52 -6.33 -9.70 6.20
C ASN A 52 -5.31 -9.30 5.14
N ILE A 53 -4.12 -8.94 5.57
CA ILE A 53 -3.07 -8.49 4.66
C ILE A 53 -2.33 -9.69 4.13
N ALA A 54 -2.32 -9.84 2.81
CA ALA A 54 -1.59 -10.93 2.17
C ALA A 54 -0.12 -10.54 1.98
N PHE A 55 0.12 -9.32 1.51
CA PHE A 55 1.47 -8.84 1.32
C PHE A 55 1.52 -7.35 1.62
N MET A 56 2.66 -6.90 2.10
CA MET A 56 2.88 -5.47 2.30
C MET A 56 4.31 -5.15 1.94
N ARG A 57 4.49 -4.09 1.18
CA ARG A 57 5.81 -3.66 0.75
C ARG A 57 5.93 -2.17 0.96
N LEU A 58 7.15 -1.73 1.23
CA LEU A 58 7.43 -0.31 1.40
C LEU A 58 8.48 0.10 0.37
N PHE A 59 8.18 1.11 -0.41
CA PHE A 59 9.09 1.66 -1.38
C PHE A 59 9.45 3.06 -0.94
N ARG A 60 10.72 3.33 -0.76
CA ARG A 60 11.17 4.64 -0.33
C ARG A 60 11.75 5.40 -1.49
N GLU A 61 11.39 6.70 -1.52
CA GLU A 61 12.06 7.58 -2.41
C GLU A 61 13.39 7.90 -1.78
N ASP A 62 14.32 8.27 -2.55
CA ASP A 62 15.66 8.51 -2.21
C ASP A 62 15.80 8.98 -0.79
N LYS A 63 16.12 9.64 -0.18
CA LYS A 63 16.44 10.11 1.11
C LYS A 63 15.34 10.16 2.11
N GLY A 64 14.38 9.39 1.99
CA GLY A 64 13.45 9.21 3.06
C GLY A 64 12.45 10.29 3.29
N ALA A 65 12.22 11.13 2.34
CA ALA A 65 11.18 12.13 2.51
C ALA A 65 9.82 11.54 2.22
N THR A 66 9.69 10.76 1.17
CA THR A 66 8.42 10.20 0.73
C THR A 66 8.55 8.69 0.60
N ALA A 67 7.52 7.99 0.98
CA ALA A 67 7.48 6.55 0.85
C ALA A 67 6.12 6.13 0.31
N TYR A 68 6.08 4.94 -0.26
CA TYR A 68 4.85 4.35 -0.77
C TYR A 68 4.66 3.01 -0.11
N THR A 69 3.56 2.83 0.57
CA THR A 69 3.24 1.55 1.19
C THR A 69 2.23 0.85 0.31
N VAL A 70 2.56 -0.36 -0.12
CA VAL A 70 1.69 -1.17 -0.96
C VAL A 70 1.16 -2.30 -0.12
N VAL A 71 -0.15 -2.37 0.02
CA VAL A 71 -0.80 -3.42 0.80
C VAL A 71 -1.67 -4.22 -0.15
N GLU A 72 -1.48 -5.53 -0.16
CA GLU A 72 -2.34 -6.43 -0.91
C GLU A 72 -3.12 -7.25 0.09
N SER A 73 -4.42 -7.22 0.00
CA SER A 73 -5.29 -7.86 0.99
C SER A 73 -6.12 -8.96 0.37
N ASP A 74 -6.49 -9.93 1.21
CA ASP A 74 -7.32 -11.04 0.77
C ASP A 74 -8.75 -10.61 0.47
N GLU A 75 -9.22 -9.58 1.16
CA GLU A 75 -10.59 -9.11 0.96
C GLU A 75 -10.57 -7.72 0.33
N ALA A 76 -11.70 -7.32 -0.20
CA ALA A 76 -11.86 -5.96 -0.68
C ALA A 76 -11.64 -5.00 0.48
N ILE A 77 -11.02 -3.86 0.19
CA ILE A 77 -10.70 -2.90 1.23
C ILE A 77 -11.85 -1.91 1.35
N PRO A 78 -12.51 -1.85 2.52
CA PRO A 78 -13.65 -0.97 2.67
C PRO A 78 -13.23 0.50 2.67
N SER A 79 -14.16 1.37 2.31
CA SER A 79 -13.86 2.80 2.30
C SER A 79 -13.54 3.32 3.69
N GLN A 80 -14.04 2.68 4.73
CA GLN A 80 -13.70 3.09 6.10
C GLN A 80 -12.20 3.02 6.36
N VAL A 81 -11.53 2.04 5.75
CA VAL A 81 -10.08 1.94 5.90
C VAL A 81 -9.41 3.15 5.27
N LEU A 82 -9.86 3.54 4.09
CA LEU A 82 -9.28 4.69 3.41
C LEU A 82 -9.50 5.97 4.21
N ASP A 83 -10.71 6.13 4.75
CA ASP A 83 -11.00 7.31 5.55
C ASP A 83 -10.15 7.36 6.79
N ARG A 84 -9.95 6.21 7.44
CA ARG A 84 -9.14 6.14 8.63
C ARG A 84 -7.70 6.48 8.33
N ILE A 85 -7.16 5.98 7.24
CA ILE A 85 -5.77 6.26 6.87
C ILE A 85 -5.60 7.73 6.56
N ARG A 86 -6.60 8.34 5.91
CA ARG A 86 -6.51 9.76 5.56
C ARG A 86 -6.48 10.68 6.77
N THR A 87 -6.87 10.19 7.94
CA THR A 87 -6.80 11.02 9.13
C THR A 87 -5.36 11.29 9.57
N ASN A 88 -4.41 10.51 9.03
CA ASN A 88 -3.02 10.72 9.38
C ASN A 88 -2.45 11.85 8.54
N GLU A 89 -1.95 12.89 9.18
CA GLU A 89 -1.45 14.05 8.45
C GLU A 89 -0.22 13.75 7.62
N ASN A 90 0.44 12.65 7.88
CA ASN A 90 1.61 12.26 7.10
C ASN A 90 1.26 11.51 5.81
N VAL A 91 -0.01 11.21 5.61
CA VAL A 91 -0.46 10.54 4.39
C VAL A 91 -0.84 11.60 3.37
N SER A 92 -0.24 11.53 2.19
CA SER A 92 -0.49 12.50 1.14
C SER A 92 -1.55 12.05 0.16
N ASP A 93 -1.58 10.78 -0.14
CA ASP A 93 -2.50 10.31 -1.18
C ASP A 93 -2.75 8.81 -1.02
N LEU A 94 -3.84 8.35 -1.59
CA LEU A 94 -4.20 6.95 -1.57
C LEU A 94 -4.64 6.52 -2.96
N MET A 95 -4.29 5.32 -3.36
CA MET A 95 -4.74 4.75 -4.60
C MET A 95 -5.22 3.34 -4.32
N LEU A 96 -6.42 3.02 -4.72
CA LEU A 96 -6.98 1.69 -4.49
C LEU A 96 -7.22 1.01 -5.83
N ILE A 97 -6.67 -0.18 -5.97
CA ILE A 97 -6.84 -0.99 -7.16
C ILE A 97 -7.59 -2.23 -6.72
N GLN A 98 -8.83 -2.35 -7.13
CA GLN A 98 -9.64 -3.52 -6.78
C GLN A 98 -9.75 -4.44 -7.96
N ILE A 99 -9.73 -5.71 -7.67
CA ILE A 99 -9.81 -6.72 -8.72
C ILE A 99 -11.19 -7.29 -8.80
#